data_88b124014bf842a1d0972057b66fe228
#
_entry.id   88b124014bf842a1d0972057b66fe228
#
_cell.length_a   1.000
_cell.length_b   1.000
_cell.length_c   1.000
_cell.angle_alpha   90.00
_cell.angle_beta   90.00
_cell.angle_gamma   90.00
#
_symmetry.space_group_name_H-M   'P 1'
#
loop_
_entity.id
_entity.type
_entity.pdbx_description
1 polymer ?
#
loop_
_entity_poly.entity_id
_entity_poly.type
_entity_poly.pdbx_seq_one_letter_code
_entity_poly.pdbx_strand_id
1 'polypeptide(L)'
;MREQPRNELLVMLNDYADGDTLKIIGMKLDVILSDYEIENRKTEVVEYEYHTPDSVQIYIVSKKIAGLSDKTLYLYDIVLKDFFLSVKKQPHEVTAIDIRGYLYTYQKIHGVSNRTLDGKRTVICTYFAWMAAEEYIPKNPAVNIKPIKYERKHKKPMSQLELEQIRSVCTTKREKAIVEMLYSTGCRVSELEHLNITDVNFDTKEVILFGKGSKHRTSYLNAKAEFALKEYLAERTDNNPALFIYQKKPYGRLRKPGIEKLIRYIVQRTSDVRTHVTPHVFRHTTASVSLDHGMNIVDVSKLLGHESLDTTMQYITSDQVSVRNSHLKCVI
;
A
#
# COMPACT_ATOMS: atom_id res chain seq x y z
N MET A 1 -50.67 -28.98 -17.12
CA MET A 1 -49.47 -28.28 -17.59
C MET A 1 -49.25 -28.29 -19.12
N ARG A 2 -49.81 -29.23 -19.87
CA ARG A 2 -49.65 -29.33 -21.34
C ARG A 2 -50.50 -28.33 -22.13
N GLU A 3 -51.60 -27.86 -21.57
CA GLU A 3 -52.52 -26.92 -22.24
C GLU A 3 -51.96 -25.48 -22.39
N GLN A 4 -51.12 -25.05 -21.48
CA GLN A 4 -50.60 -23.67 -21.50
C GLN A 4 -49.64 -23.42 -22.67
N PRO A 5 -48.59 -24.24 -22.93
CA PRO A 5 -47.72 -24.08 -24.08
C PRO A 5 -48.43 -24.25 -25.42
N ARG A 6 -49.42 -25.16 -25.47
CA ARG A 6 -50.27 -25.36 -26.65
C ARG A 6 -51.07 -24.11 -26.98
N ASN A 7 -51.72 -23.52 -25.98
CA ASN A 7 -52.55 -22.31 -26.17
C ASN A 7 -51.69 -21.09 -26.55
N GLU A 8 -50.50 -20.94 -25.94
CA GLU A 8 -49.58 -19.90 -26.32
C GLU A 8 -49.10 -19.99 -27.77
N LEU A 9 -48.79 -21.20 -28.24
CA LEU A 9 -48.43 -21.45 -29.64
C LEU A 9 -49.58 -21.15 -30.59
N LEU A 10 -50.83 -21.55 -30.27
CA LEU A 10 -52.00 -21.26 -31.09
C LEU A 10 -52.29 -19.76 -31.14
N VAL A 11 -52.08 -19.02 -30.04
CA VAL A 11 -52.21 -17.54 -30.01
C VAL A 11 -51.16 -16.88 -30.91
N MET A 12 -49.93 -17.33 -30.88
CA MET A 12 -48.85 -16.80 -31.73
C MET A 12 -49.08 -17.10 -33.22
N LEU A 13 -49.79 -18.17 -33.56
CA LEU A 13 -50.09 -18.56 -34.94
C LEU A 13 -51.39 -17.91 -35.48
N ASN A 14 -52.15 -17.25 -34.64
CA ASN A 14 -53.44 -16.67 -35.01
C ASN A 14 -53.35 -15.59 -36.10
N ASP A 15 -52.25 -14.89 -36.20
CA ASP A 15 -51.98 -13.87 -37.21
C ASP A 15 -51.56 -14.44 -38.57
N TYR A 16 -51.24 -15.78 -38.64
CA TYR A 16 -50.67 -16.43 -39.80
C TYR A 16 -51.52 -17.56 -40.39
N ALA A 17 -52.60 -18.01 -39.71
CA ALA A 17 -53.43 -19.11 -40.14
C ALA A 17 -54.90 -18.82 -39.86
N ASP A 18 -55.82 -19.33 -40.76
CA ASP A 18 -57.24 -19.25 -40.54
C ASP A 18 -57.72 -20.21 -39.44
N GLY A 19 -58.96 -20.05 -38.98
CA GLY A 19 -59.50 -20.77 -37.84
C GLY A 19 -59.62 -22.29 -38.03
N ASP A 20 -59.76 -22.77 -39.27
CA ASP A 20 -59.85 -24.22 -39.54
C ASP A 20 -58.39 -24.82 -39.54
N THR A 21 -57.46 -24.13 -40.10
CA THR A 21 -56.05 -24.51 -40.05
C THR A 21 -55.54 -24.55 -38.60
N LEU A 22 -55.88 -23.55 -37.76
CA LEU A 22 -55.52 -23.52 -36.32
C LEU A 22 -56.13 -24.71 -35.55
N LYS A 23 -57.34 -25.15 -35.87
CA LYS A 23 -57.92 -26.36 -35.26
C LYS A 23 -57.11 -27.60 -35.59
N ILE A 24 -56.72 -27.78 -36.88
CA ILE A 24 -55.87 -28.87 -37.31
C ILE A 24 -54.49 -28.85 -36.65
N ILE A 25 -53.90 -27.71 -36.55
CA ILE A 25 -52.62 -27.54 -35.85
C ILE A 25 -52.78 -27.88 -34.36
N GLY A 26 -53.85 -27.45 -33.71
CA GLY A 26 -54.18 -27.78 -32.33
C GLY A 26 -54.27 -29.26 -32.07
N MET A 27 -55.01 -30.00 -32.92
CA MET A 27 -55.15 -31.48 -32.83
C MET A 27 -53.77 -32.17 -33.01
N LYS A 28 -52.96 -31.73 -33.96
CA LYS A 28 -51.62 -32.30 -34.17
C LYS A 28 -50.68 -31.99 -32.99
N LEU A 29 -50.75 -30.80 -32.42
CA LEU A 29 -49.99 -30.46 -31.22
C LEU A 29 -50.42 -31.33 -30.03
N ASP A 30 -51.70 -31.62 -29.85
CA ASP A 30 -52.17 -32.48 -28.77
C ASP A 30 -51.60 -33.89 -28.88
N VAL A 31 -51.50 -34.44 -30.10
CA VAL A 31 -50.86 -35.74 -30.35
C VAL A 31 -49.36 -35.68 -30.06
N ILE A 32 -48.68 -34.71 -30.59
CA ILE A 32 -47.22 -34.59 -30.39
C ILE A 32 -46.89 -34.36 -28.90
N LEU A 33 -47.59 -33.44 -28.24
CA LEU A 33 -47.33 -33.11 -26.84
C LEU A 33 -47.77 -34.23 -25.87
N SER A 34 -48.55 -35.25 -26.35
CA SER A 34 -48.90 -36.40 -25.53
C SER A 34 -47.68 -37.27 -25.16
N ASP A 35 -46.69 -37.29 -26.02
CA ASP A 35 -45.49 -38.12 -25.87
C ASP A 35 -44.38 -37.43 -25.07
N TYR A 36 -44.59 -36.16 -24.62
CA TYR A 36 -43.60 -35.37 -23.88
C TYR A 36 -44.10 -34.97 -22.49
N GLU A 37 -43.23 -35.08 -21.48
CA GLU A 37 -43.40 -34.39 -20.19
C GLU A 37 -42.90 -32.98 -20.32
N ILE A 38 -43.82 -31.99 -20.21
CA ILE A 38 -43.47 -30.57 -20.30
C ILE A 38 -43.36 -30.02 -18.89
N GLU A 39 -42.12 -29.73 -18.46
CA GLU A 39 -41.85 -29.03 -17.24
C GLU A 39 -41.64 -27.53 -17.52
N ASN A 40 -42.25 -26.68 -16.71
CA ASN A 40 -41.92 -25.25 -16.72
C ASN A 40 -40.45 -25.09 -16.29
N ARG A 41 -39.61 -24.71 -17.23
CA ARG A 41 -38.26 -24.29 -16.89
C ARG A 41 -38.39 -23.04 -16.02
N LYS A 42 -38.31 -23.21 -14.70
CA LYS A 42 -38.17 -22.10 -13.79
C LYS A 42 -36.87 -21.40 -14.15
N THR A 43 -36.92 -20.33 -14.93
CA THR A 43 -35.87 -19.34 -15.05
C THR A 43 -35.93 -18.46 -13.79
N GLU A 44 -35.75 -19.08 -12.63
CA GLU A 44 -35.25 -18.33 -11.49
C GLU A 44 -33.85 -17.94 -11.92
N VAL A 45 -33.63 -16.66 -12.20
CA VAL A 45 -32.31 -16.06 -12.18
C VAL A 45 -31.90 -16.19 -10.72
N VAL A 46 -31.29 -17.33 -10.39
CA VAL A 46 -30.51 -17.40 -9.13
C VAL A 46 -29.42 -16.40 -9.33
N GLU A 47 -29.58 -15.22 -8.75
CA GLU A 47 -28.46 -14.31 -8.56
C GLU A 47 -27.44 -15.09 -7.76
N TYR A 48 -26.47 -15.67 -8.45
CA TYR A 48 -25.35 -16.33 -7.84
C TYR A 48 -24.56 -15.23 -7.15
N GLU A 49 -24.78 -15.06 -5.84
CA GLU A 49 -24.00 -14.17 -5.01
C GLU A 49 -22.57 -14.74 -5.01
N TYR A 50 -21.70 -14.11 -5.81
CA TYR A 50 -20.34 -14.56 -5.96
C TYR A 50 -19.57 -14.28 -4.66
N HIS A 51 -19.12 -15.33 -4.01
CA HIS A 51 -18.25 -15.23 -2.82
C HIS A 51 -16.79 -15.35 -3.22
N THR A 52 -15.95 -14.58 -2.51
CA THR A 52 -14.48 -14.67 -2.66
C THR A 52 -14.04 -16.11 -2.37
N PRO A 53 -13.16 -16.72 -3.19
CA PRO A 53 -12.71 -18.09 -2.98
C PRO A 53 -12.04 -18.29 -1.62
N ASP A 54 -12.33 -19.40 -0.94
CA ASP A 54 -11.74 -19.75 0.37
C ASP A 54 -10.22 -19.85 0.33
N SER A 55 -9.65 -20.21 -0.82
CA SER A 55 -8.22 -20.24 -1.06
C SER A 55 -7.50 -18.91 -0.80
N VAL A 56 -8.22 -17.78 -0.87
CA VAL A 56 -7.67 -16.46 -0.49
C VAL A 56 -7.34 -16.44 1.00
N GLN A 57 -8.25 -16.93 1.85
CA GLN A 57 -8.00 -16.98 3.30
C GLN A 57 -6.89 -17.97 3.65
N ILE A 58 -6.85 -19.12 3.00
CA ILE A 58 -5.78 -20.12 3.18
C ILE A 58 -4.42 -19.49 2.81
N TYR A 59 -4.37 -18.75 1.70
CA TYR A 59 -3.16 -18.03 1.28
C TYR A 59 -2.72 -16.99 2.32
N ILE A 60 -3.65 -16.18 2.85
CA ILE A 60 -3.35 -15.18 3.89
C ILE A 60 -2.78 -15.85 5.14
N VAL A 61 -3.37 -16.96 5.58
CA VAL A 61 -2.87 -17.72 6.73
C VAL A 61 -1.47 -18.28 6.45
N SER A 62 -1.22 -18.88 5.27
CA SER A 62 0.11 -19.38 4.89
C SER A 62 1.17 -18.27 4.91
N LYS A 63 0.83 -17.07 4.43
CA LYS A 63 1.73 -15.92 4.46
C LYS A 63 1.94 -15.35 5.85
N LYS A 64 0.96 -15.48 6.75
CA LYS A 64 1.12 -15.14 8.16
C LYS A 64 2.13 -16.06 8.85
N ILE A 65 2.03 -17.36 8.62
CA ILE A 65 2.99 -18.37 9.12
C ILE A 65 4.39 -18.10 8.54
N ALA A 66 4.49 -17.65 7.29
CA ALA A 66 5.75 -17.24 6.67
C ALA A 66 6.31 -15.91 7.20
N GLY A 67 5.67 -15.28 8.21
CA GLY A 67 6.18 -14.10 8.90
C GLY A 67 5.83 -12.75 8.26
N LEU A 68 4.86 -12.69 7.34
CA LEU A 68 4.40 -11.40 6.81
C LEU A 68 3.64 -10.61 7.89
N SER A 69 3.85 -9.28 7.90
CA SER A 69 3.16 -8.38 8.84
C SER A 69 1.65 -8.32 8.57
N ASP A 70 0.84 -8.15 9.64
CA ASP A 70 -0.62 -8.04 9.53
C ASP A 70 -1.05 -6.93 8.55
N LYS A 71 -0.30 -5.83 8.49
CA LYS A 71 -0.55 -4.75 7.53
C LYS A 71 -0.36 -5.20 6.07
N THR A 72 0.66 -6.01 5.80
CA THR A 72 0.90 -6.56 4.45
C THR A 72 -0.20 -7.57 4.10
N LEU A 73 -0.58 -8.41 5.04
CA LEU A 73 -1.65 -9.40 4.88
C LEU A 73 -2.99 -8.73 4.59
N TYR A 74 -3.31 -7.65 5.32
CA TYR A 74 -4.52 -6.86 5.07
C TYR A 74 -4.56 -6.27 3.65
N LEU A 75 -3.42 -5.76 3.16
CA LEU A 75 -3.34 -5.26 1.78
C LEU A 75 -3.50 -6.38 0.76
N TYR A 76 -2.95 -7.56 1.02
CA TYR A 76 -3.10 -8.73 0.14
C TYR A 76 -4.56 -9.17 0.09
N ASP A 77 -5.23 -9.25 1.23
CA ASP A 77 -6.64 -9.63 1.34
C ASP A 77 -7.54 -8.68 0.54
N ILE A 78 -7.37 -7.36 0.73
CA ILE A 78 -8.14 -6.35 -0.03
C ILE A 78 -7.92 -6.50 -1.54
N VAL A 79 -6.66 -6.67 -1.99
CA VAL A 79 -6.37 -6.75 -3.43
C VAL A 79 -6.96 -8.01 -4.04
N LEU A 80 -6.87 -9.15 -3.35
CA LEU A 80 -7.39 -10.42 -3.85
C LEU A 80 -8.92 -10.43 -3.85
N LYS A 81 -9.55 -9.92 -2.79
CA LYS A 81 -11.02 -9.78 -2.74
C LYS A 81 -11.53 -8.89 -3.87
N ASP A 82 -10.94 -7.73 -4.06
CA ASP A 82 -11.28 -6.79 -5.14
C ASP A 82 -11.11 -7.44 -6.53
N PHE A 83 -10.01 -8.19 -6.73
CA PHE A 83 -9.78 -8.93 -7.96
C PHE A 83 -10.87 -9.97 -8.23
N PHE A 84 -11.14 -10.86 -7.28
CA PHE A 84 -12.10 -11.94 -7.46
C PHE A 84 -13.53 -11.44 -7.59
N LEU A 85 -13.93 -10.41 -6.83
CA LEU A 85 -15.25 -9.78 -6.98
C LEU A 85 -15.43 -9.11 -8.36
N SER A 86 -14.34 -8.60 -8.95
CA SER A 86 -14.38 -8.00 -10.29
C SER A 86 -14.42 -9.04 -11.40
N VAL A 87 -13.66 -10.11 -11.28
CA VAL A 87 -13.55 -11.15 -12.32
C VAL A 87 -14.67 -12.18 -12.24
N LYS A 88 -15.20 -12.45 -11.04
CA LYS A 88 -16.29 -13.40 -10.75
C LYS A 88 -16.04 -14.82 -11.28
N LYS A 89 -14.78 -15.29 -11.17
CA LYS A 89 -14.34 -16.64 -11.58
C LYS A 89 -13.65 -17.35 -10.42
N GLN A 90 -13.74 -18.68 -10.40
CA GLN A 90 -12.94 -19.48 -9.49
C GLN A 90 -11.46 -19.48 -9.90
N PRO A 91 -10.51 -19.70 -8.98
CA PRO A 91 -9.06 -19.59 -9.28
C PRO A 91 -8.59 -20.45 -10.47
N HIS A 92 -9.15 -21.65 -10.66
CA HIS A 92 -8.81 -22.57 -11.76
C HIS A 92 -9.35 -22.11 -13.12
N GLU A 93 -10.35 -21.21 -13.15
CA GLU A 93 -10.95 -20.65 -14.36
C GLU A 93 -10.27 -19.36 -14.81
N VAL A 94 -9.45 -18.74 -13.94
CA VAL A 94 -8.80 -17.47 -14.22
C VAL A 94 -7.71 -17.65 -15.28
N THR A 95 -7.74 -16.78 -16.27
CA THR A 95 -6.76 -16.74 -17.37
C THR A 95 -5.88 -15.48 -17.27
N ALA A 96 -4.79 -15.47 -18.05
CA ALA A 96 -3.94 -14.25 -18.15
C ALA A 96 -4.71 -13.05 -18.73
N ILE A 97 -5.77 -13.29 -19.53
CA ILE A 97 -6.62 -12.23 -20.08
C ILE A 97 -7.45 -11.60 -18.97
N ASP A 98 -8.00 -12.38 -18.07
CA ASP A 98 -8.79 -11.88 -16.93
C ASP A 98 -7.93 -10.98 -16.02
N ILE A 99 -6.69 -11.39 -15.73
CA ILE A 99 -5.75 -10.58 -14.92
C ILE A 99 -5.43 -9.26 -15.62
N ARG A 100 -5.14 -9.28 -16.92
CA ARG A 100 -4.86 -8.05 -17.69
C ARG A 100 -6.08 -7.16 -17.77
N GLY A 101 -7.26 -7.74 -18.01
CA GLY A 101 -8.53 -7.03 -18.06
C GLY A 101 -8.84 -6.32 -16.76
N TYR A 102 -8.70 -7.02 -15.61
CA TYR A 102 -8.85 -6.40 -14.30
C TYR A 102 -7.88 -5.22 -14.09
N LEU A 103 -6.58 -5.41 -14.34
CA LEU A 103 -5.59 -4.35 -14.15
C LEU A 103 -5.88 -3.13 -15.02
N TYR A 104 -6.24 -3.34 -16.28
CA TYR A 104 -6.60 -2.26 -17.21
C TYR A 104 -7.84 -1.50 -16.74
N THR A 105 -8.92 -2.23 -16.41
CA THR A 105 -10.19 -1.64 -15.95
C THR A 105 -10.00 -0.90 -14.62
N TYR A 106 -9.26 -1.50 -13.69
CA TYR A 106 -8.94 -0.87 -12.41
C TYR A 106 -8.22 0.46 -12.58
N GLN A 107 -7.20 0.50 -13.45
CA GLN A 107 -6.46 1.74 -13.73
C GLN A 107 -7.36 2.81 -14.35
N LYS A 108 -8.22 2.40 -15.30
CA LYS A 108 -9.14 3.32 -16.01
C LYS A 108 -10.18 3.93 -15.07
N ILE A 109 -10.75 3.12 -14.17
CA ILE A 109 -11.80 3.58 -13.24
C ILE A 109 -11.21 4.45 -12.12
N HIS A 110 -10.07 4.06 -11.55
CA HIS A 110 -9.53 4.69 -10.34
C HIS A 110 -8.40 5.70 -10.62
N GLY A 111 -7.92 5.83 -11.85
CA GLY A 111 -6.85 6.77 -12.22
C GLY A 111 -5.53 6.55 -11.46
N VAL A 112 -5.26 5.31 -11.00
CA VAL A 112 -4.08 5.01 -10.19
C VAL A 112 -2.79 5.03 -10.99
N SER A 113 -1.68 5.35 -10.30
CA SER A 113 -0.34 5.33 -10.92
C SER A 113 0.07 3.90 -11.31
N ASN A 114 0.95 3.79 -12.32
CA ASN A 114 1.55 2.50 -12.73
C ASN A 114 2.23 1.78 -11.54
N ARG A 115 2.84 2.51 -10.61
CA ARG A 115 3.43 1.94 -9.39
C ARG A 115 2.39 1.26 -8.50
N THR A 116 1.23 1.89 -8.31
CA THR A 116 0.12 1.32 -7.53
C THR A 116 -0.44 0.08 -8.23
N LEU A 117 -0.58 0.17 -9.55
CA LEU A 117 -1.07 -0.93 -10.37
C LEU A 117 -0.11 -2.14 -10.34
N ASP A 118 1.22 -1.89 -10.41
CA ASP A 118 2.24 -2.94 -10.30
C ASP A 118 2.23 -3.61 -8.92
N GLY A 119 1.93 -2.85 -7.86
CA GLY A 119 1.71 -3.43 -6.54
C GLY A 119 0.55 -4.43 -6.52
N LYS A 120 -0.60 -4.09 -7.11
CA LYS A 120 -1.73 -5.02 -7.24
C LYS A 120 -1.38 -6.24 -8.09
N ARG A 121 -0.75 -6.03 -9.25
CA ARG A 121 -0.23 -7.10 -10.10
C ARG A 121 0.65 -8.07 -9.31
N THR A 122 1.57 -7.54 -8.51
CA THR A 122 2.50 -8.36 -7.71
C THR A 122 1.74 -9.26 -6.73
N VAL A 123 0.73 -8.74 -6.02
CA VAL A 123 -0.09 -9.54 -5.11
C VAL A 123 -0.82 -10.67 -5.86
N ILE A 124 -1.46 -10.35 -6.98
CA ILE A 124 -2.18 -11.35 -7.79
C ILE A 124 -1.22 -12.42 -8.33
N CYS A 125 -0.07 -12.01 -8.88
CA CYS A 125 0.93 -12.95 -9.40
C CYS A 125 1.51 -13.87 -8.31
N THR A 126 1.76 -13.34 -7.10
CA THR A 126 2.27 -14.15 -5.98
C THR A 126 1.23 -15.12 -5.45
N TYR A 127 -0.05 -14.74 -5.47
CA TYR A 127 -1.15 -15.63 -5.12
C TYR A 127 -1.24 -16.82 -6.10
N PHE A 128 -1.30 -16.56 -7.41
CA PHE A 128 -1.38 -17.64 -8.41
C PHE A 128 -0.10 -18.49 -8.49
N ALA A 129 1.05 -17.90 -8.21
CA ALA A 129 2.29 -18.68 -8.08
C ALA A 129 2.23 -19.65 -6.89
N TRP A 130 1.69 -19.21 -5.76
CA TRP A 130 1.47 -20.05 -4.59
C TRP A 130 0.42 -21.14 -4.88
N MET A 131 -0.71 -20.79 -5.51
CA MET A 131 -1.76 -21.75 -5.89
C MET A 131 -1.22 -22.90 -6.77
N ALA A 132 -0.31 -22.58 -7.70
CA ALA A 132 0.31 -23.59 -8.56
C ALA A 132 1.38 -24.40 -7.83
N ALA A 133 2.13 -23.79 -6.91
CA ALA A 133 3.14 -24.47 -6.10
C ALA A 133 2.54 -25.46 -5.09
N GLU A 134 1.36 -25.14 -4.55
CA GLU A 134 0.58 -26.01 -3.65
C GLU A 134 -0.39 -26.93 -4.40
N GLU A 135 -0.26 -27.02 -5.74
CA GLU A 135 -1.06 -27.89 -6.61
C GLU A 135 -2.60 -27.65 -6.59
N TYR A 136 -3.06 -26.49 -6.07
CA TYR A 136 -4.48 -26.10 -6.14
C TYR A 136 -4.96 -25.83 -7.57
N ILE A 137 -4.04 -25.45 -8.46
CA ILE A 137 -4.30 -25.26 -9.90
C ILE A 137 -3.19 -25.92 -10.72
N PRO A 138 -3.51 -26.49 -11.88
CA PRO A 138 -2.53 -27.24 -12.69
C PRO A 138 -1.48 -26.33 -13.35
N LYS A 139 -1.81 -25.04 -13.57
CA LYS A 139 -0.95 -24.08 -14.26
C LYS A 139 -1.16 -22.66 -13.71
N ASN A 140 -0.05 -21.95 -13.48
CA ASN A 140 -0.10 -20.55 -13.06
C ASN A 140 -0.51 -19.63 -14.23
N PRO A 141 -1.70 -18.97 -14.20
CA PRO A 141 -2.14 -18.07 -15.27
C PRO A 141 -1.33 -16.76 -15.31
N ALA A 142 -0.62 -16.43 -14.23
CA ALA A 142 0.10 -15.18 -14.11
C ALA A 142 1.57 -15.25 -14.58
N VAL A 143 2.06 -16.41 -15.03
CA VAL A 143 3.47 -16.60 -15.46
C VAL A 143 3.94 -15.54 -16.46
N ASN A 144 3.08 -15.17 -17.41
CA ASN A 144 3.40 -14.21 -18.49
C ASN A 144 2.93 -12.77 -18.19
N ILE A 145 2.55 -12.46 -16.95
CA ILE A 145 2.17 -11.11 -16.53
C ILE A 145 3.43 -10.36 -16.09
N LYS A 146 4.00 -9.60 -17.02
CA LYS A 146 5.23 -8.84 -16.77
C LYS A 146 5.02 -7.67 -15.81
N PRO A 147 6.06 -7.23 -15.08
CA PRO A 147 6.02 -6.02 -14.27
C PRO A 147 5.63 -4.79 -15.09
N ILE A 148 4.84 -3.92 -14.50
CA ILE A 148 4.40 -2.68 -15.13
C ILE A 148 5.52 -1.65 -14.96
N LYS A 149 6.02 -1.12 -16.06
CA LYS A 149 7.07 -0.10 -16.04
C LYS A 149 6.51 1.22 -15.49
N TYR A 150 7.24 1.82 -14.58
CA TYR A 150 6.96 3.16 -14.06
C TYR A 150 8.25 3.90 -13.77
N GLU A 151 8.21 5.20 -13.92
CA GLU A 151 9.32 6.07 -13.58
C GLU A 151 9.47 6.15 -12.05
N ARG A 152 10.65 5.84 -11.55
CA ARG A 152 11.00 6.05 -10.13
C ARG A 152 11.33 7.53 -9.93
N LYS A 153 10.35 8.32 -9.52
CA LYS A 153 10.60 9.71 -9.15
C LYS A 153 11.45 9.73 -7.88
N HIS A 154 12.69 10.18 -8.01
CA HIS A 154 13.54 10.47 -6.86
C HIS A 154 12.93 11.65 -6.09
N LYS A 155 12.65 11.46 -4.83
CA LYS A 155 12.23 12.57 -3.98
C LYS A 155 13.46 13.46 -3.77
N LYS A 156 13.32 14.74 -4.03
CA LYS A 156 14.40 15.70 -3.72
C LYS A 156 14.51 15.86 -2.21
N PRO A 157 15.72 15.88 -1.64
CA PRO A 157 15.92 16.29 -0.25
C PRO A 157 15.55 17.77 -0.08
N MET A 158 15.21 18.18 1.12
CA MET A 158 15.05 19.59 1.45
C MET A 158 16.42 20.30 1.37
N SER A 159 16.43 21.52 0.87
CA SER A 159 17.58 22.39 0.99
C SER A 159 17.76 22.84 2.46
N GLN A 160 18.95 23.31 2.81
CA GLN A 160 19.20 23.88 4.14
C GLN A 160 18.29 25.09 4.42
N LEU A 161 18.03 25.91 3.41
CA LEU A 161 17.11 27.04 3.51
C LEU A 161 15.68 26.59 3.84
N GLU A 162 15.16 25.61 3.13
CA GLU A 162 13.83 25.06 3.40
C GLU A 162 13.73 24.48 4.83
N LEU A 163 14.79 23.83 5.31
CA LEU A 163 14.83 23.32 6.67
C LEU A 163 14.78 24.47 7.70
N GLU A 164 15.52 25.58 7.49
CA GLU A 164 15.47 26.74 8.38
C GLU A 164 14.10 27.44 8.32
N GLN A 165 13.47 27.50 7.16
CA GLN A 165 12.11 28.01 7.01
C GLN A 165 11.10 27.18 7.82
N ILE A 166 11.22 25.84 7.79
CA ILE A 166 10.37 24.96 8.62
C ILE A 166 10.63 25.20 10.10
N ARG A 167 11.90 25.37 10.51
CA ARG A 167 12.28 25.68 11.89
C ARG A 167 11.68 27.00 12.39
N SER A 168 11.71 28.03 11.55
CA SER A 168 11.23 29.38 11.91
C SER A 168 9.73 29.45 12.15
N VAL A 169 8.94 28.59 11.48
CA VAL A 169 7.47 28.58 11.62
C VAL A 169 6.96 27.60 12.69
N CYS A 170 7.85 26.90 13.40
CA CYS A 170 7.47 26.08 14.55
C CYS A 170 7.06 26.98 15.71
N THR A 171 5.82 26.86 16.18
CA THR A 171 5.27 27.71 17.24
C THR A 171 5.36 27.12 18.64
N THR A 172 5.50 25.79 18.75
CA THR A 172 5.58 25.09 20.05
C THR A 172 6.91 24.36 20.21
N LYS A 173 7.36 24.17 21.46
CA LYS A 173 8.56 23.39 21.77
C LYS A 173 8.43 21.94 21.27
N ARG A 174 7.24 21.35 21.33
CA ARG A 174 6.96 20.03 20.77
C ARG A 174 7.18 19.97 19.25
N GLU A 175 6.72 20.97 18.50
CA GLU A 175 6.94 21.04 17.05
C GLU A 175 8.43 21.12 16.72
N LYS A 176 9.17 21.99 17.41
CA LYS A 176 10.63 22.10 17.26
C LYS A 176 11.31 20.77 17.56
N ALA A 177 10.98 20.13 18.68
CA ALA A 177 11.57 18.86 19.07
C ALA A 177 11.28 17.75 18.04
N ILE A 178 10.06 17.65 17.48
CA ILE A 178 9.72 16.66 16.44
C ILE A 178 10.51 16.91 15.14
N VAL A 179 10.58 18.16 14.69
CA VAL A 179 11.33 18.54 13.48
C VAL A 179 12.81 18.20 13.64
N GLU A 180 13.42 18.58 14.76
CA GLU A 180 14.83 18.31 15.02
C GLU A 180 15.13 16.82 15.20
N MET A 181 14.27 16.07 15.88
CA MET A 181 14.41 14.63 16.03
C MET A 181 14.37 13.92 14.67
N LEU A 182 13.41 14.27 13.81
CA LEU A 182 13.30 13.68 12.47
C LEU A 182 14.55 13.97 11.63
N TYR A 183 15.06 15.20 11.68
CA TYR A 183 16.23 15.61 10.91
C TYR A 183 17.53 15.03 11.49
N SER A 184 17.73 15.08 12.79
CA SER A 184 18.95 14.61 13.43
C SER A 184 19.13 13.10 13.30
N THR A 185 18.09 12.34 13.60
CA THR A 185 18.17 10.87 13.67
C THR A 185 17.86 10.17 12.34
N GLY A 186 17.21 10.85 11.40
CA GLY A 186 16.68 10.24 10.19
C GLY A 186 15.71 9.09 10.47
N CYS A 187 15.05 9.07 11.64
CA CYS A 187 14.16 7.99 12.03
C CYS A 187 12.91 7.89 11.14
N ARG A 188 12.35 6.70 11.04
CA ARG A 188 11.03 6.53 10.42
C ARG A 188 9.96 7.07 11.35
N VAL A 189 8.85 7.56 10.79
CA VAL A 189 7.73 8.07 11.61
C VAL A 189 7.17 7.01 12.57
N SER A 190 7.21 5.74 12.20
CA SER A 190 6.84 4.63 13.08
C SER A 190 7.83 4.41 14.22
N GLU A 191 9.13 4.63 13.99
CA GLU A 191 10.15 4.57 15.02
C GLU A 191 9.95 5.74 16.01
N LEU A 192 9.73 6.96 15.50
CA LEU A 192 9.46 8.15 16.32
C LEU A 192 8.19 7.98 17.19
N GLU A 193 7.13 7.39 16.62
CA GLU A 193 5.89 7.08 17.36
C GLU A 193 6.14 6.22 18.58
N HIS A 194 7.01 5.21 18.49
CA HIS A 194 7.21 4.22 19.55
C HIS A 194 8.25 4.65 20.60
N LEU A 195 9.02 5.72 20.36
CA LEU A 195 10.02 6.18 21.31
C LEU A 195 9.42 6.53 22.67
N ASN A 196 10.11 6.11 23.73
CA ASN A 196 9.91 6.54 25.10
C ASN A 196 11.00 7.55 25.50
N ILE A 197 10.82 8.24 26.59
CA ILE A 197 11.82 9.14 27.15
C ILE A 197 13.11 8.37 27.49
N THR A 198 12.96 7.14 28.00
CA THR A 198 14.08 6.25 28.38
C THR A 198 14.90 5.74 27.21
N ASP A 199 14.41 5.85 25.98
CA ASP A 199 15.15 5.45 24.78
C ASP A 199 16.14 6.51 24.31
N VAL A 200 16.18 7.66 24.99
CA VAL A 200 17.09 8.78 24.70
C VAL A 200 18.08 8.93 25.83
N ASN A 201 19.35 8.76 25.51
CA ASN A 201 20.45 9.06 26.43
C ASN A 201 21.04 10.45 26.08
N PHE A 202 20.86 11.43 26.96
CA PHE A 202 21.36 12.79 26.73
C PHE A 202 22.87 12.95 26.98
N ASP A 203 23.48 12.04 27.75
CA ASP A 203 24.93 12.12 28.06
C ASP A 203 25.72 11.59 26.85
N THR A 204 25.32 10.46 26.29
CA THR A 204 25.95 9.88 25.09
C THR A 204 25.36 10.42 23.78
N LYS A 205 24.24 11.15 23.84
CA LYS A 205 23.44 11.62 22.69
C LYS A 205 22.89 10.51 21.83
N GLU A 206 22.73 9.33 22.37
CA GLU A 206 22.22 8.17 21.67
C GLU A 206 20.71 8.06 21.78
N VAL A 207 20.08 7.56 20.69
CA VAL A 207 18.66 7.25 20.60
C VAL A 207 18.51 5.83 20.10
N ILE A 208 17.88 4.98 20.91
CA ILE A 208 17.59 3.59 20.53
C ILE A 208 16.28 3.55 19.73
N LEU A 209 16.38 3.21 18.47
CA LEU A 209 15.24 3.14 17.54
C LEU A 209 14.83 1.68 17.29
N PHE A 210 13.54 1.41 17.46
CA PHE A 210 12.94 0.09 17.26
C PHE A 210 12.39 -0.04 15.84
N GLY A 211 13.04 -0.86 15.01
CA GLY A 211 12.67 -1.10 13.62
C GLY A 211 11.75 -2.31 13.43
N LYS A 212 11.45 -2.61 12.17
CA LYS A 212 10.67 -3.80 11.77
C LYS A 212 11.41 -5.09 12.17
N GLY A 213 10.68 -6.07 12.73
CA GLY A 213 11.24 -7.37 13.10
C GLY A 213 12.08 -7.36 14.38
N SER A 214 11.73 -6.49 15.35
CA SER A 214 12.44 -6.36 16.65
C SER A 214 13.93 -6.02 16.54
N LYS A 215 14.36 -5.50 15.38
CA LYS A 215 15.73 -5.02 15.20
C LYS A 215 15.87 -3.65 15.82
N HIS A 216 16.89 -3.48 16.66
CA HIS A 216 17.26 -2.21 17.25
C HIS A 216 18.38 -1.57 16.44
N ARG A 217 18.38 -0.24 16.38
CA ARG A 217 19.53 0.53 15.89
C ARG A 217 19.74 1.76 16.73
N THR A 218 20.96 2.16 16.88
CA THR A 218 21.32 3.42 17.52
C THR A 218 21.40 4.53 16.48
N SER A 219 20.84 5.68 16.81
CA SER A 219 21.01 6.94 16.10
C SER A 219 21.45 8.02 17.10
N TYR A 220 21.77 9.22 16.63
CA TYR A 220 22.41 10.22 17.47
C TYR A 220 21.70 11.57 17.38
N LEU A 221 21.69 12.30 18.51
CA LEU A 221 21.22 13.68 18.59
C LEU A 221 22.33 14.66 18.20
N ASN A 222 22.02 15.58 17.30
CA ASN A 222 22.82 16.78 17.15
C ASN A 222 22.44 17.80 18.24
N ALA A 223 23.24 18.86 18.39
CA ALA A 223 23.03 19.86 19.44
C ALA A 223 21.65 20.55 19.37
N LYS A 224 21.11 20.78 18.15
CA LYS A 224 19.79 21.41 17.99
C LYS A 224 18.68 20.48 18.45
N ALA A 225 18.77 19.18 18.13
CA ALA A 225 17.78 18.18 18.54
C ALA A 225 17.82 17.95 20.07
N GLU A 226 19.01 17.86 20.64
CA GLU A 226 19.20 17.75 22.09
C GLU A 226 18.55 18.93 22.81
N PHE A 227 18.88 20.16 22.40
CA PHE A 227 18.34 21.38 23.00
C PHE A 227 16.80 21.42 22.88
N ALA A 228 16.27 21.26 21.68
CA ALA A 228 14.84 21.34 21.45
C ALA A 228 14.04 20.23 22.23
N LEU A 229 14.65 19.06 22.37
CA LEU A 229 14.04 17.95 23.12
C LEU A 229 14.05 18.23 24.63
N LYS A 230 15.16 18.74 25.19
CA LYS A 230 15.22 19.15 26.59
C LYS A 230 14.20 20.27 26.91
N GLU A 231 14.08 21.26 26.05
CA GLU A 231 13.09 22.34 26.16
C GLU A 231 11.64 21.80 26.17
N TYR A 232 11.34 20.83 25.27
CA TYR A 232 10.02 20.21 25.21
C TYR A 232 9.73 19.38 26.47
N LEU A 233 10.69 18.56 26.91
CA LEU A 233 10.50 17.71 28.09
C LEU A 233 10.36 18.52 29.38
N ALA A 234 11.06 19.66 29.51
CA ALA A 234 10.93 20.56 30.64
C ALA A 234 9.53 21.21 30.74
N GLU A 235 8.80 21.34 29.65
CA GLU A 235 7.44 21.88 29.62
C GLU A 235 6.37 20.83 29.96
N ARG A 236 6.71 19.53 29.94
CA ARG A 236 5.76 18.46 30.20
C ARG A 236 5.40 18.38 31.68
N THR A 237 4.10 18.18 31.94
CA THR A 237 3.54 18.04 33.29
C THR A 237 2.85 16.71 33.51
N ASP A 238 2.97 15.79 32.55
CA ASP A 238 2.36 14.45 32.58
C ASP A 238 3.41 13.38 32.95
N ASN A 239 2.92 12.16 33.27
CA ASN A 239 3.76 11.01 33.59
C ASN A 239 3.78 9.94 32.46
N ASN A 240 3.37 10.30 31.24
CA ASN A 240 3.34 9.32 30.14
C ASN A 240 4.79 9.00 29.70
N PRO A 241 5.18 7.70 29.61
CA PRO A 241 6.53 7.32 29.21
C PRO A 241 6.86 7.66 27.75
N ALA A 242 5.86 7.90 26.89
CA ALA A 242 6.08 8.23 25.49
C ALA A 242 6.90 9.51 25.32
N LEU A 243 7.87 9.52 24.40
CA LEU A 243 8.68 10.70 24.11
C LEU A 243 7.81 11.85 23.61
N PHE A 244 6.88 11.60 22.70
CA PHE A 244 5.94 12.61 22.17
C PHE A 244 4.50 12.25 22.49
N ILE A 245 3.74 13.22 22.97
CA ILE A 245 2.35 13.08 23.42
C ILE A 245 1.43 14.10 22.72
N TYR A 246 0.13 13.85 22.78
CA TYR A 246 -0.89 14.84 22.45
C TYR A 246 -0.91 15.96 23.50
N GLN A 247 -1.22 17.20 23.08
CA GLN A 247 -1.31 18.37 24.00
C GLN A 247 -2.58 18.42 24.83
N LYS A 248 -3.58 17.61 24.48
CA LYS A 248 -4.86 17.55 25.21
C LYS A 248 -4.92 16.31 26.07
N LYS A 249 -5.51 16.44 27.28
CA LYS A 249 -5.80 15.29 28.15
C LYS A 249 -6.56 14.21 27.37
N PRO A 250 -6.26 12.93 27.59
CA PRO A 250 -5.42 12.34 28.62
C PRO A 250 -3.90 12.29 28.32
N TYR A 251 -3.36 13.13 27.48
CA TYR A 251 -1.92 13.21 27.11
C TYR A 251 -1.35 11.88 26.57
N GLY A 252 -2.15 11.18 25.76
CA GLY A 252 -1.72 9.91 25.17
C GLY A 252 -0.55 10.05 24.20
N ARG A 253 0.14 8.95 23.92
CA ARG A 253 1.22 8.87 22.93
C ARG A 253 0.80 9.47 21.58
N LEU A 254 1.60 10.36 21.01
CA LEU A 254 1.37 10.94 19.70
C LEU A 254 1.60 9.88 18.61
N ARG A 255 0.52 9.44 17.99
CA ARG A 255 0.53 8.39 16.97
C ARG A 255 0.99 8.92 15.60
N LYS A 256 1.44 8.00 14.73
CA LYS A 256 1.91 8.30 13.37
C LYS A 256 1.02 9.27 12.61
N PRO A 257 -0.32 9.10 12.53
CA PRO A 257 -1.18 10.06 11.83
C PRO A 257 -1.13 11.47 12.44
N GLY A 258 -0.95 11.54 13.77
CA GLY A 258 -0.79 12.81 14.49
C GLY A 258 0.52 13.52 14.13
N ILE A 259 1.63 12.76 14.03
CA ILE A 259 2.94 13.30 13.62
C ILE A 259 2.88 13.79 12.17
N GLU A 260 2.33 12.99 11.27
CA GLU A 260 2.20 13.36 9.85
C GLU A 260 1.32 14.60 9.66
N LYS A 261 0.21 14.69 10.42
CA LYS A 261 -0.68 15.84 10.42
C LYS A 261 0.03 17.10 10.96
N LEU A 262 0.80 16.95 12.04
CA LEU A 262 1.56 18.04 12.62
C LEU A 262 2.60 18.61 11.63
N ILE A 263 3.39 17.77 11.00
CA ILE A 263 4.36 18.19 9.97
C ILE A 263 3.66 18.92 8.83
N ARG A 264 2.51 18.41 8.36
CA ARG A 264 1.72 19.08 7.33
C ARG A 264 1.29 20.49 7.76
N TYR A 265 0.82 20.66 8.99
CA TYR A 265 0.42 21.97 9.50
C TYR A 265 1.60 22.94 9.67
N ILE A 266 2.77 22.44 10.10
CA ILE A 266 3.97 23.28 10.18
C ILE A 266 4.33 23.80 8.78
N VAL A 267 4.36 22.91 7.79
CA VAL A 267 4.72 23.27 6.41
C VAL A 267 3.71 24.25 5.79
N GLN A 268 2.43 24.12 6.10
CA GLN A 268 1.39 25.03 5.61
C GLN A 268 1.51 26.47 6.14
N ARG A 269 2.31 26.71 7.18
CA ARG A 269 2.55 28.06 7.72
C ARG A 269 3.57 28.87 6.90
N THR A 270 4.24 28.25 5.94
CA THR A 270 5.19 28.92 5.04
C THR A 270 4.85 28.59 3.60
N SER A 271 4.93 29.61 2.72
CA SER A 271 4.78 29.47 1.27
C SER A 271 6.12 29.18 0.57
N ASP A 272 7.24 29.31 1.28
CA ASP A 272 8.58 29.33 0.67
C ASP A 272 9.19 27.94 0.50
N VAL A 273 8.59 26.92 1.13
CA VAL A 273 9.01 25.53 1.01
C VAL A 273 8.35 24.89 -0.21
N ARG A 274 9.14 24.62 -1.23
CA ARG A 274 8.68 24.02 -2.50
C ARG A 274 8.64 22.49 -2.46
N THR A 275 9.43 21.90 -1.59
CA THR A 275 9.49 20.44 -1.41
C THR A 275 8.25 19.94 -0.69
N HIS A 276 7.62 18.87 -1.20
CA HIS A 276 6.53 18.21 -0.48
C HIS A 276 7.05 17.48 0.76
N VAL A 277 7.07 18.20 1.89
CA VAL A 277 7.69 17.74 3.14
C VAL A 277 6.81 16.71 3.87
N THR A 278 7.42 15.59 4.20
CA THR A 278 6.85 14.52 5.01
C THR A 278 7.95 13.98 5.94
N PRO A 279 7.64 13.22 6.99
CA PRO A 279 8.68 12.58 7.82
C PRO A 279 9.70 11.78 7.01
N HIS A 280 9.29 11.18 5.90
CA HIS A 280 10.20 10.46 5.02
C HIS A 280 11.17 11.38 4.27
N VAL A 281 10.76 12.62 3.96
CA VAL A 281 11.65 13.63 3.34
C VAL A 281 12.71 14.11 4.33
N PHE A 282 12.40 14.25 5.62
CA PHE A 282 13.43 14.53 6.64
C PHE A 282 14.51 13.44 6.63
N ARG A 283 14.13 12.19 6.65
CA ARG A 283 15.06 11.04 6.57
C ARG A 283 15.90 11.07 5.28
N HIS A 284 15.28 11.39 4.15
CA HIS A 284 15.98 11.55 2.88
C HIS A 284 16.99 12.69 2.95
N THR A 285 16.60 13.82 3.54
CA THR A 285 17.47 15.00 3.73
C THR A 285 18.65 14.66 4.64
N THR A 286 18.41 13.97 5.76
CA THR A 286 19.47 13.49 6.65
C THR A 286 20.47 12.62 5.90
N ALA A 287 19.98 11.64 5.10
CA ALA A 287 20.83 10.76 4.32
C ALA A 287 21.71 11.53 3.32
N SER A 288 21.08 12.41 2.52
CA SER A 288 21.80 13.17 1.49
C SER A 288 22.81 14.13 2.12
N VAL A 289 22.40 14.89 3.14
CA VAL A 289 23.32 15.81 3.84
C VAL A 289 24.48 15.09 4.50
N SER A 290 24.24 13.91 5.11
CA SER A 290 25.33 13.11 5.71
C SER A 290 26.34 12.66 4.66
N LEU A 291 25.88 12.21 3.49
CA LEU A 291 26.76 11.82 2.37
C LEU A 291 27.53 13.03 1.82
N ASP A 292 26.85 14.16 1.63
CA ASP A 292 27.45 15.40 1.11
C ASP A 292 28.54 15.95 2.06
N HIS A 293 28.41 15.72 3.37
CA HIS A 293 29.42 16.05 4.39
C HIS A 293 30.49 14.96 4.58
N GLY A 294 30.50 13.93 3.73
CA GLY A 294 31.57 12.93 3.68
C GLY A 294 31.36 11.70 4.56
N MET A 295 30.18 11.50 5.16
CA MET A 295 29.89 10.24 5.84
C MET A 295 29.88 9.08 4.84
N ASN A 296 30.54 7.96 5.20
CA ASN A 296 30.59 6.78 4.36
C ASN A 296 29.17 6.21 4.15
N ILE A 297 28.87 5.73 2.95
CA ILE A 297 27.57 5.16 2.60
C ILE A 297 27.16 3.97 3.51
N VAL A 298 28.12 3.18 3.95
CA VAL A 298 27.89 2.05 4.87
C VAL A 298 27.42 2.57 6.22
N ASP A 299 28.03 3.67 6.71
CA ASP A 299 27.66 4.27 7.99
C ASP A 299 26.30 4.98 7.90
N VAL A 300 25.99 5.65 6.79
CA VAL A 300 24.65 6.18 6.52
C VAL A 300 23.62 5.06 6.46
N SER A 301 23.94 3.93 5.83
CA SER A 301 23.05 2.75 5.76
C SER A 301 22.77 2.19 7.17
N LYS A 302 23.79 2.07 8.02
CA LYS A 302 23.66 1.65 9.43
C LYS A 302 22.85 2.66 10.23
N LEU A 303 23.19 3.95 10.13
CA LEU A 303 22.47 5.05 10.81
C LEU A 303 20.98 5.02 10.49
N LEU A 304 20.65 4.77 9.22
CA LEU A 304 19.27 4.71 8.76
C LEU A 304 18.61 3.35 9.00
N GLY A 305 19.36 2.27 9.23
CA GLY A 305 18.84 0.91 9.36
C GLY A 305 18.22 0.41 8.05
N HIS A 306 18.98 0.47 6.97
CA HIS A 306 18.63 -0.15 5.70
C HIS A 306 19.14 -1.60 5.68
N GLU A 307 18.28 -2.53 5.26
CA GLU A 307 18.65 -3.94 5.12
C GLU A 307 19.54 -4.19 3.89
N SER A 308 19.45 -3.32 2.87
CA SER A 308 20.27 -3.36 1.67
C SER A 308 20.89 -1.99 1.40
N LEU A 309 22.16 -2.01 0.99
CA LEU A 309 22.86 -0.80 0.53
C LEU A 309 22.19 -0.16 -0.69
N ASP A 310 21.52 -0.94 -1.54
CA ASP A 310 20.76 -0.40 -2.68
C ASP A 310 19.73 0.64 -2.27
N THR A 311 19.15 0.48 -1.07
CA THR A 311 18.22 1.48 -0.51
C THR A 311 18.94 2.79 -0.18
N THR A 312 20.24 2.76 0.13
CA THR A 312 21.04 3.95 0.43
C THR A 312 21.63 4.54 -0.84
N MET A 313 21.94 3.71 -1.84
CA MET A 313 22.44 4.15 -3.15
C MET A 313 21.52 5.14 -3.85
N GLN A 314 20.21 5.09 -3.60
CA GLN A 314 19.26 6.06 -4.16
C GLN A 314 19.47 7.51 -3.69
N TYR A 315 20.26 7.73 -2.63
CA TYR A 315 20.59 9.05 -2.10
C TYR A 315 21.88 9.61 -2.70
N ILE A 316 22.66 8.81 -3.40
CA ILE A 316 23.87 9.28 -4.06
C ILE A 316 23.47 9.94 -5.38
N THR A 317 23.58 11.24 -5.41
CA THR A 317 23.65 11.99 -6.68
C THR A 317 25.11 12.05 -7.09
N SER A 318 25.63 10.99 -7.71
CA SER A 318 26.97 11.04 -8.28
C SER A 318 26.92 11.89 -9.55
N ASP A 319 27.22 13.18 -9.41
CA ASP A 319 27.63 13.98 -10.55
C ASP A 319 29.15 13.76 -10.80
N GLN A 320 29.58 14.04 -12.01
CA GLN A 320 30.99 13.88 -12.38
C GLN A 320 31.94 14.76 -11.54
N VAL A 321 31.42 15.84 -10.95
CA VAL A 321 32.17 16.74 -10.06
C VAL A 321 32.50 16.04 -8.74
N SER A 322 31.55 15.33 -8.17
CA SER A 322 31.74 14.52 -6.96
C SER A 322 32.78 13.40 -7.18
N VAL A 323 32.68 12.71 -8.31
CA VAL A 323 33.64 11.66 -8.71
C VAL A 323 35.05 12.26 -8.87
N ARG A 324 35.18 13.41 -9.56
CA ARG A 324 36.44 14.11 -9.73
C ARG A 324 37.07 14.51 -8.40
N ASN A 325 36.27 15.11 -7.51
CA ASN A 325 36.75 15.55 -6.18
C ASN A 325 37.23 14.36 -5.32
N SER A 326 36.49 13.24 -5.38
CA SER A 326 36.88 12.01 -4.70
C SER A 326 38.17 11.42 -5.30
N HIS A 327 38.31 11.42 -6.62
CA HIS A 327 39.54 10.96 -7.28
C HIS A 327 40.74 11.80 -6.85
N LEU A 328 40.62 13.15 -6.88
CA LEU A 328 41.70 14.05 -6.48
C LEU A 328 42.10 13.95 -4.99
N LYS A 329 41.20 13.44 -4.15
CA LYS A 329 41.50 13.22 -2.72
C LYS A 329 42.11 11.85 -2.43
N CYS A 330 41.78 10.84 -3.22
CA CYS A 330 42.09 9.43 -2.90
C CYS A 330 43.17 8.82 -3.81
N VAL A 331 43.41 9.39 -5.00
CA VAL A 331 44.41 8.93 -5.93
C VAL A 331 45.54 9.95 -5.93
N ILE A 332 46.57 9.68 -5.15
CA ILE A 332 47.79 10.50 -5.01
C ILE A 332 48.86 9.95 -5.95
#